data_f0ac8a19ca1821bd49d795b30ddbc708
#
_entry.id   f0ac8a19ca1821bd49d795b30ddbc708
#
_cell.length_a   1.000
_cell.length_b   1.000
_cell.length_c   1.000
_cell.angle_alpha   90.00
_cell.angle_beta   90.00
_cell.angle_gamma   90.00
#
_symmetry.space_group_name_H-M   'P 1'
#
loop_
_entity.id
_entity.type
_entity.pdbx_description
1 polymer ?
#
loop_
_entity_poly.entity_id
_entity_poly.type
_entity_poly.pdbx_seq_one_letter_code
_entity_poly.pdbx_strand_id
1 'polypeptide(L)'
;MINYVAHWDRILIQSRSKIVNELNNYEFRSICPIVDDAELKKYYSESLNWKISREKYFDFSAVFRLRKILKSTDNGSVFHIFTLKTGFLFMISNLFLDKKFKSTLSVTGLGYFFSKNTSAKIFKILLRPIFLALVNKTFQNIIYQNTSDEISFNKYSKFKNNSHLIESSGINTPDYFLKDEFNENIKIILAGRLLKDKGIDDYLKLSKNFNKQNVTFFLAGDLDIGNPNSLTQEELEAIKAESSLNYLGYIDLQKELHNYDLLFSLSDHEGFSRVLLEAMYV
;
A
#
# COMPACT_ATOMS: atom_id res chain seq x y z
N MET A 1 8.85 22.30 6.92
CA MET A 1 8.75 21.30 5.83
C MET A 1 8.58 19.89 6.41
N ILE A 2 7.63 19.11 5.91
CA ILE A 2 7.38 17.72 6.30
C ILE A 2 7.81 16.81 5.15
N ASN A 3 8.64 15.82 5.42
CA ASN A 3 9.17 14.91 4.41
C ASN A 3 8.35 13.61 4.39
N TYR A 4 7.68 13.31 3.29
CA TYR A 4 6.95 12.06 3.06
C TYR A 4 7.85 11.08 2.30
N VAL A 5 8.11 9.90 2.88
CA VAL A 5 9.03 8.90 2.31
C VAL A 5 8.26 7.63 1.95
N ALA A 6 8.33 7.21 0.69
CA ALA A 6 7.68 6.01 0.20
C ALA A 6 8.54 5.27 -0.83
N HIS A 7 8.38 3.94 -0.94
CA HIS A 7 9.06 3.13 -1.95
C HIS A 7 8.34 3.12 -3.30
N TRP A 8 7.26 3.87 -3.44
CA TRP A 8 6.47 4.03 -4.66
C TRP A 8 5.70 5.36 -4.60
N ASP A 9 5.77 6.16 -5.67
CA ASP A 9 5.12 7.46 -5.76
C ASP A 9 3.58 7.38 -5.68
N ARG A 10 2.96 6.33 -6.23
CA ARG A 10 1.51 6.12 -6.13
C ARG A 10 0.98 6.08 -4.69
N ILE A 11 1.79 5.67 -3.70
CA ILE A 11 1.41 5.74 -2.28
C ILE A 11 1.16 7.19 -1.88
N LEU A 12 2.03 8.09 -2.34
CA LEU A 12 1.95 9.52 -2.02
C LEU A 12 0.85 10.21 -2.82
N ILE A 13 0.70 9.87 -4.10
CA ILE A 13 -0.30 10.45 -5.00
C ILE A 13 -1.71 10.00 -4.61
N GLN A 14 -1.96 8.70 -4.56
CA GLN A 14 -3.32 8.17 -4.42
C GLN A 14 -3.86 8.20 -2.98
N SER A 15 -2.98 8.08 -1.98
CA SER A 15 -3.42 7.90 -0.58
C SER A 15 -3.07 9.06 0.34
N ARG A 16 -2.21 10.00 -0.08
CA ARG A 16 -1.71 11.07 0.79
C ARG A 16 -1.91 12.47 0.24
N SER A 17 -2.13 12.61 -1.06
CA SER A 17 -2.32 13.91 -1.73
C SER A 17 -3.42 14.75 -1.08
N LYS A 18 -4.54 14.14 -0.72
CA LYS A 18 -5.65 14.85 -0.06
C LYS A 18 -5.29 15.37 1.32
N ILE A 19 -4.59 14.56 2.12
CA ILE A 19 -4.10 14.99 3.44
C ILE A 19 -3.14 16.16 3.29
N VAL A 20 -2.28 16.14 2.27
CA VAL A 20 -1.36 17.24 1.95
C VAL A 20 -2.14 18.51 1.59
N ASN A 21 -3.19 18.41 0.77
CA ASN A 21 -4.01 19.55 0.39
C ASN A 21 -4.79 20.16 1.58
N GLU A 22 -5.33 19.31 2.46
CA GLU A 22 -6.03 19.79 3.67
C GLU A 22 -5.09 20.48 4.67
N LEU A 23 -3.84 20.07 4.70
CA LEU A 23 -2.82 20.64 5.57
C LEU A 23 -2.04 21.77 4.87
N ASN A 24 -2.73 22.68 4.21
CA ASN A 24 -2.18 23.76 3.38
C ASN A 24 -1.28 24.76 4.11
N ASN A 25 -1.28 24.77 5.45
CA ASN A 25 -0.39 25.57 6.29
C ASN A 25 1.02 24.98 6.41
N TYR A 26 1.27 23.80 5.84
CA TYR A 26 2.56 23.12 5.88
C TYR A 26 3.10 22.87 4.49
N GLU A 27 4.41 22.97 4.36
CA GLU A 27 5.11 22.55 3.13
C GLU A 27 5.48 21.08 3.21
N PHE A 28 5.20 20.34 2.13
CA PHE A 28 5.48 18.93 2.01
C PHE A 28 6.50 18.65 0.90
N ARG A 29 7.47 17.78 1.23
CA ARG A 29 8.44 17.22 0.28
C ARG A 29 8.19 15.75 0.11
N SER A 30 8.17 15.26 -1.13
CA SER A 30 8.15 13.82 -1.44
C SER A 30 9.56 13.27 -1.60
N ILE A 31 9.80 12.06 -1.07
CA ILE A 31 11.05 11.27 -1.24
C ILE A 31 10.63 9.87 -1.68
N CYS A 32 10.66 9.62 -2.99
CA CYS A 32 10.17 8.36 -3.57
C CYS A 32 10.81 8.15 -4.96
N PRO A 33 10.67 6.95 -5.57
CA PRO A 33 10.86 6.81 -7.02
C PRO A 33 9.87 7.73 -7.74
N ILE A 34 10.37 8.58 -8.62
CA ILE A 34 9.51 9.48 -9.39
C ILE A 34 9.17 8.80 -10.72
N VAL A 35 7.92 8.38 -10.87
CA VAL A 35 7.34 7.84 -12.10
C VAL A 35 6.43 8.89 -12.73
N ASP A 36 5.59 9.54 -11.93
CA ASP A 36 4.70 10.62 -12.36
C ASP A 36 5.07 11.93 -11.66
N ASP A 37 6.06 12.65 -12.23
CA ASP A 37 6.54 13.92 -11.68
C ASP A 37 5.48 15.03 -11.78
N ALA A 38 4.68 15.01 -12.85
CA ALA A 38 3.63 16.02 -13.06
C ALA A 38 2.54 15.92 -11.98
N GLU A 39 2.16 14.69 -11.62
CA GLU A 39 1.16 14.47 -10.58
C GLU A 39 1.71 14.78 -9.19
N LEU A 40 2.97 14.41 -8.88
CA LEU A 40 3.60 14.77 -7.60
C LEU A 40 3.69 16.28 -7.39
N LYS A 41 4.03 17.05 -8.40
CA LYS A 41 4.17 18.52 -8.32
C LYS A 41 2.86 19.26 -8.03
N LYS A 42 1.71 18.61 -8.19
CA LYS A 42 0.41 19.19 -7.80
C LYS A 42 0.26 19.31 -6.28
N TYR A 43 0.95 18.45 -5.53
CA TYR A 43 0.76 18.29 -4.08
C TYR A 43 2.02 18.62 -3.25
N TYR A 44 3.21 18.39 -3.82
CA TYR A 44 4.46 18.51 -3.10
C TYR A 44 5.29 19.69 -3.63
N SER A 45 5.76 20.56 -2.73
CA SER A 45 6.60 21.71 -3.09
C SER A 45 7.95 21.29 -3.68
N GLU A 46 8.45 20.12 -3.28
CA GLU A 46 9.68 19.53 -3.79
C GLU A 46 9.56 18.00 -3.85
N SER A 47 10.13 17.39 -4.88
CA SER A 47 10.17 15.94 -5.04
C SER A 47 11.61 15.45 -5.25
N LEU A 48 12.09 14.61 -4.34
CA LEU A 48 13.42 14.02 -4.41
C LEU A 48 13.33 12.59 -4.91
N ASN A 49 14.00 12.29 -6.03
CA ASN A 49 14.01 10.97 -6.61
C ASN A 49 14.89 10.01 -5.81
N TRP A 50 14.24 9.20 -4.99
CA TRP A 50 14.89 8.11 -4.27
C TRP A 50 14.73 6.79 -5.03
N LYS A 51 15.67 6.50 -5.91
CA LYS A 51 15.67 5.26 -6.69
C LYS A 51 15.76 4.03 -5.78
N ILE A 52 14.72 3.20 -5.77
CA ILE A 52 14.62 1.96 -5.01
C ILE A 52 13.98 0.89 -5.89
N SER A 53 14.51 -0.34 -5.87
CA SER A 53 13.91 -1.46 -6.57
C SER A 53 12.62 -1.92 -5.87
N ARG A 54 11.53 -2.08 -6.62
CA ARG A 54 10.29 -2.68 -6.14
C ARG A 54 10.38 -4.20 -6.07
N GLU A 55 11.14 -4.83 -6.95
CA GLU A 55 11.33 -6.27 -7.08
C GLU A 55 12.13 -6.87 -5.91
N LYS A 56 13.13 -6.15 -5.45
CA LYS A 56 13.99 -6.61 -4.35
C LYS A 56 13.33 -6.36 -3.01
N TYR A 57 13.25 -7.39 -2.16
CA TYR A 57 12.82 -7.20 -0.76
C TYR A 57 13.75 -6.24 -0.02
N PHE A 58 15.04 -6.31 -0.32
CA PHE A 58 16.06 -5.46 0.25
C PHE A 58 16.97 -4.89 -0.84
N ASP A 59 17.04 -3.55 -0.94
CA ASP A 59 17.91 -2.82 -1.85
C ASP A 59 18.97 -2.07 -1.03
N PHE A 60 20.14 -2.67 -0.85
CA PHE A 60 21.24 -2.04 -0.10
C PHE A 60 21.67 -0.71 -0.72
N SER A 61 21.64 -0.58 -2.03
CA SER A 61 22.02 0.65 -2.72
C SER A 61 21.05 1.80 -2.42
N ALA A 62 19.77 1.48 -2.18
CA ALA A 62 18.76 2.46 -1.76
C ALA A 62 19.06 3.05 -0.36
N VAL A 63 19.70 2.27 0.53
CA VAL A 63 20.14 2.76 1.84
C VAL A 63 21.15 3.89 1.68
N PHE A 64 22.16 3.73 0.82
CA PHE A 64 23.18 4.76 0.60
C PHE A 64 22.58 6.01 -0.09
N ARG A 65 21.65 5.81 -1.04
CA ARG A 65 20.95 6.93 -1.70
C ARG A 65 20.09 7.71 -0.71
N LEU A 66 19.31 7.01 0.14
CA LEU A 66 18.50 7.67 1.17
C LEU A 66 19.38 8.36 2.20
N ARG A 67 20.48 7.72 2.63
CA ARG A 67 21.45 8.33 3.55
C ARG A 67 22.03 9.65 3.00
N LYS A 68 22.29 9.75 1.69
CA LYS A 68 22.75 10.99 1.06
C LYS A 68 21.69 12.09 1.20
N ILE A 69 20.41 11.76 0.97
CA ILE A 69 19.29 12.69 1.16
C ILE A 69 19.18 13.12 2.64
N LEU A 70 19.25 12.18 3.58
CA LEU A 70 19.19 12.49 5.02
C LEU A 70 20.36 13.38 5.48
N LYS A 71 21.55 13.21 4.92
CA LYS A 71 22.70 14.06 5.22
C LYS A 71 22.50 15.51 4.77
N SER A 72 21.81 15.75 3.66
CA SER A 72 21.52 17.11 3.17
C SER A 72 20.28 17.74 3.81
N THR A 73 19.48 16.99 4.53
CA THR A 73 18.27 17.49 5.22
C THR A 73 18.64 18.09 6.58
N ASP A 74 17.96 19.15 7.00
CA ASP A 74 18.23 19.86 8.24
C ASP A 74 17.97 19.02 9.49
N ASN A 75 18.74 19.28 10.54
CA ASN A 75 18.53 18.65 11.84
C ASN A 75 17.15 19.05 12.41
N GLY A 76 16.46 18.11 13.04
CA GLY A 76 15.12 18.35 13.58
C GLY A 76 13.98 18.26 12.55
N SER A 77 14.30 18.01 11.27
CA SER A 77 13.28 17.82 10.23
C SER A 77 12.30 16.70 10.57
N VAL A 78 11.05 16.88 10.11
CA VAL A 78 9.96 15.93 10.30
C VAL A 78 9.89 14.96 9.12
N PHE A 79 9.81 13.67 9.42
CA PHE A 79 9.66 12.61 8.42
C PHE A 79 8.42 11.76 8.72
N HIS A 80 7.60 11.52 7.71
CA HIS A 80 6.54 10.51 7.73
C HIS A 80 6.86 9.45 6.70
N ILE A 81 7.09 8.24 7.18
CA ILE A 81 7.59 7.11 6.41
C ILE A 81 6.45 6.11 6.21
N PHE A 82 6.21 5.69 4.96
CA PHE A 82 5.12 4.79 4.63
C PHE A 82 5.63 3.41 4.27
N THR A 83 5.03 2.38 4.84
CA THR A 83 5.28 0.93 4.71
C THR A 83 6.49 0.42 5.49
N LEU A 84 6.44 -0.85 5.87
CA LEU A 84 7.54 -1.51 6.61
C LEU A 84 8.86 -1.55 5.84
N LYS A 85 8.80 -1.77 4.51
CA LYS A 85 10.00 -1.78 3.66
C LYS A 85 10.73 -0.45 3.72
N THR A 86 10.00 0.64 3.56
CA THR A 86 10.55 2.01 3.64
C THR A 86 11.07 2.31 5.04
N GLY A 87 10.30 1.94 6.08
CA GLY A 87 10.70 2.14 7.48
C GLY A 87 12.00 1.43 7.82
N PHE A 88 12.17 0.19 7.35
CA PHE A 88 13.40 -0.56 7.57
C PHE A 88 14.60 0.09 6.90
N LEU A 89 14.46 0.50 5.64
CA LEU A 89 15.53 1.20 4.92
C LEU A 89 15.86 2.55 5.56
N PHE A 90 14.84 3.28 6.04
CA PHE A 90 15.04 4.54 6.76
C PHE A 90 15.81 4.35 8.06
N MET A 91 15.47 3.32 8.87
CA MET A 91 16.22 3.00 10.10
C MET A 91 17.70 2.80 9.84
N ILE A 92 18.05 2.01 8.81
CA ILE A 92 19.45 1.72 8.46
C ILE A 92 20.13 2.98 7.88
N SER A 93 19.44 3.72 7.02
CA SER A 93 19.98 4.94 6.42
C SER A 93 20.27 6.04 7.46
N ASN A 94 19.48 6.07 8.53
CA ASN A 94 19.63 7.01 9.64
C ASN A 94 20.70 6.58 10.66
N LEU A 95 21.16 5.33 10.61
CA LEU A 95 22.14 4.80 11.56
C LEU A 95 23.47 5.55 11.46
N PHE A 96 24.02 5.96 12.60
CA PHE A 96 25.27 6.76 12.69
C PHE A 96 25.24 8.09 11.93
N LEU A 97 24.07 8.69 11.73
CA LEU A 97 23.97 10.09 11.35
C LEU A 97 24.00 10.95 12.63
N ASP A 98 24.81 12.00 12.62
CA ASP A 98 24.83 13.00 13.69
C ASP A 98 23.68 14.01 13.48
N LYS A 99 22.45 13.46 13.32
CA LYS A 99 21.22 14.23 13.14
C LYS A 99 20.06 13.55 13.85
N LYS A 100 19.22 14.37 14.46
CA LYS A 100 17.98 13.91 15.11
C LYS A 100 16.79 14.34 14.27
N PHE A 101 16.02 13.39 13.78
CA PHE A 101 14.79 13.63 13.04
C PHE A 101 13.57 13.28 13.90
N LYS A 102 12.48 14.00 13.69
CA LYS A 102 11.16 13.60 14.21
C LYS A 102 10.53 12.69 13.18
N SER A 103 10.41 11.41 13.48
CA SER A 103 9.96 10.41 12.50
C SER A 103 8.78 9.58 12.97
N THR A 104 7.80 9.46 12.07
CA THR A 104 6.60 8.65 12.22
C THR A 104 6.60 7.57 11.12
N LEU A 105 6.33 6.32 11.50
CA LEU A 105 6.15 5.22 10.56
C LEU A 105 4.67 4.89 10.42
N SER A 106 4.13 4.87 9.21
CA SER A 106 2.82 4.28 8.92
C SER A 106 2.98 2.85 8.42
N VAL A 107 2.48 1.90 9.20
CA VAL A 107 2.36 0.49 8.84
C VAL A 107 1.03 0.32 8.12
N THR A 108 1.06 0.36 6.78
CA THR A 108 -0.13 0.27 5.91
C THR A 108 -0.45 -1.18 5.51
N GLY A 109 -0.15 -2.10 6.38
CA GLY A 109 -0.22 -3.53 6.20
C GLY A 109 1.14 -4.19 6.43
N LEU A 110 1.15 -5.37 7.03
CA LEU A 110 2.37 -6.12 7.31
C LEU A 110 2.92 -6.82 6.05
N GLY A 111 2.08 -7.02 5.04
CA GLY A 111 2.43 -7.52 3.72
C GLY A 111 3.25 -8.81 3.74
N TYR A 112 4.09 -8.98 2.72
CA TYR A 112 4.95 -10.15 2.57
C TYR A 112 5.83 -10.44 3.79
N PHE A 113 6.27 -9.39 4.51
CA PHE A 113 7.16 -9.55 5.67
C PHE A 113 6.56 -10.44 6.77
N PHE A 114 5.23 -10.44 6.91
CA PHE A 114 4.52 -11.30 7.87
C PHE A 114 3.76 -12.46 7.19
N SER A 115 3.97 -12.69 5.91
CA SER A 115 3.34 -13.81 5.20
C SER A 115 3.79 -15.17 5.75
N LYS A 116 3.04 -16.23 5.40
CA LYS A 116 3.31 -17.60 5.82
C LYS A 116 4.49 -18.23 5.06
N ASN A 117 5.03 -17.59 4.03
CA ASN A 117 6.12 -18.10 3.21
C ASN A 117 7.40 -18.35 4.01
N THR A 118 8.09 -19.45 3.73
CA THR A 118 9.32 -19.85 4.44
C THR A 118 10.42 -18.80 4.31
N SER A 119 10.61 -18.24 3.13
CA SER A 119 11.59 -17.16 2.89
C SER A 119 11.27 -15.89 3.69
N ALA A 120 9.99 -15.50 3.81
CA ALA A 120 9.57 -14.38 4.64
C ALA A 120 9.84 -14.65 6.14
N LYS A 121 9.61 -15.89 6.61
CA LYS A 121 9.90 -16.28 7.99
C LYS A 121 11.39 -16.18 8.31
N ILE A 122 12.25 -16.70 7.44
CA ILE A 122 13.71 -16.62 7.61
C ILE A 122 14.14 -15.15 7.63
N PHE A 123 13.68 -14.35 6.68
CA PHE A 123 14.01 -12.94 6.58
C PHE A 123 13.57 -12.16 7.82
N LYS A 124 12.38 -12.44 8.33
CA LYS A 124 11.86 -11.87 9.57
C LYS A 124 12.74 -12.19 10.78
N ILE A 125 13.22 -13.43 10.90
CA ILE A 125 14.12 -13.84 11.98
C ILE A 125 15.47 -13.09 11.88
N LEU A 126 16.06 -13.02 10.70
CA LEU A 126 17.33 -12.34 10.46
C LEU A 126 17.27 -10.83 10.73
N LEU A 127 16.16 -10.18 10.39
CA LEU A 127 16.01 -8.73 10.58
C LEU A 127 15.56 -8.32 11.99
N ARG A 128 15.06 -9.27 12.79
CA ARG A 128 14.53 -8.96 14.12
C ARG A 128 15.53 -8.24 15.03
N PRO A 129 16.82 -8.62 15.12
CA PRO A 129 17.78 -7.88 15.94
C PRO A 129 17.90 -6.41 15.56
N ILE A 130 17.85 -6.10 14.26
CA ILE A 130 17.91 -4.73 13.76
C ILE A 130 16.68 -3.94 14.18
N PHE A 131 15.49 -4.52 14.05
CA PHE A 131 14.26 -3.88 14.54
C PHE A 131 14.30 -3.63 16.04
N LEU A 132 14.70 -4.63 16.85
CA LEU A 132 14.81 -4.48 18.29
C LEU A 132 15.79 -3.36 18.71
N ALA A 133 16.89 -3.21 17.99
CA ALA A 133 17.91 -2.21 18.29
C ALA A 133 17.53 -0.79 17.87
N LEU A 134 16.83 -0.65 16.73
CA LEU A 134 16.69 0.64 16.07
C LEU A 134 15.27 1.23 16.08
N VAL A 135 14.21 0.43 16.17
CA VAL A 135 12.83 0.93 16.00
C VAL A 135 12.49 2.04 17.00
N ASN A 136 12.77 1.81 18.28
CA ASN A 136 12.49 2.78 19.35
C ASN A 136 13.41 4.03 19.31
N LYS A 137 14.58 3.91 18.70
CA LYS A 137 15.52 5.03 18.54
C LYS A 137 15.17 5.89 17.34
N THR A 138 14.57 5.27 16.31
CA THR A 138 14.28 5.94 15.04
C THR A 138 12.90 6.58 15.05
N PHE A 139 11.86 5.84 15.49
CA PHE A 139 10.48 6.32 15.39
C PHE A 139 9.95 6.78 16.76
N GLN A 140 9.42 8.01 16.82
CA GLN A 140 8.67 8.51 17.95
C GLN A 140 7.23 8.01 17.94
N ASN A 141 6.67 7.85 16.73
CA ASN A 141 5.31 7.39 16.53
C ASN A 141 5.26 6.28 15.49
N ILE A 142 4.35 5.31 15.70
CA ILE A 142 3.94 4.37 14.67
C ILE A 142 2.43 4.43 14.53
N ILE A 143 1.95 4.55 13.28
CA ILE A 143 0.54 4.53 12.93
C ILE A 143 0.22 3.17 12.30
N TYR A 144 -0.78 2.49 12.82
CA TYR A 144 -1.32 1.24 12.30
C TYR A 144 -2.70 1.47 11.71
N GLN A 145 -3.08 0.64 10.74
CA GLN A 145 -4.40 0.70 10.11
C GLN A 145 -5.38 -0.33 10.66
N ASN A 146 -4.89 -1.30 11.44
CA ASN A 146 -5.71 -2.26 12.15
C ASN A 146 -4.99 -2.79 13.41
N THR A 147 -5.77 -3.29 14.36
CA THR A 147 -5.27 -3.81 15.64
C THR A 147 -4.43 -5.08 15.50
N SER A 148 -4.75 -5.93 14.51
CA SER A 148 -3.98 -7.18 14.27
C SER A 148 -2.54 -6.89 13.86
N ASP A 149 -2.34 -5.90 12.99
CA ASP A 149 -1.01 -5.45 12.56
C ASP A 149 -0.25 -4.80 13.72
N GLU A 150 -0.93 -3.99 14.54
CA GLU A 150 -0.35 -3.39 15.73
C GLU A 150 0.16 -4.46 16.71
N ILE A 151 -0.68 -5.42 17.08
CA ILE A 151 -0.31 -6.51 17.99
C ILE A 151 0.87 -7.31 17.42
N SER A 152 0.78 -7.69 16.15
CA SER A 152 1.79 -8.51 15.49
C SER A 152 3.14 -7.80 15.38
N PHE A 153 3.14 -6.54 14.97
CA PHE A 153 4.37 -5.76 14.82
C PHE A 153 4.97 -5.40 16.16
N ASN A 154 4.18 -4.98 17.16
CA ASN A 154 4.68 -4.64 18.49
C ASN A 154 5.27 -5.86 19.19
N LYS A 155 4.65 -7.05 19.06
CA LYS A 155 5.22 -8.31 19.56
C LYS A 155 6.57 -8.64 18.92
N TYR A 156 6.70 -8.35 17.62
CA TYR A 156 7.94 -8.61 16.86
C TYR A 156 9.04 -7.59 17.19
N SER A 157 8.73 -6.29 17.11
CA SER A 157 9.70 -5.19 17.19
C SER A 157 9.98 -4.70 18.62
N LYS A 158 9.08 -5.03 19.57
CA LYS A 158 9.12 -4.47 20.94
C LYS A 158 9.08 -2.94 20.95
N PHE A 159 8.28 -2.36 20.04
CA PHE A 159 8.06 -0.93 20.01
C PHE A 159 7.41 -0.45 21.33
N LYS A 160 7.91 0.66 21.89
CA LYS A 160 7.50 1.18 23.22
C LYS A 160 7.09 2.64 23.20
N ASN A 161 7.37 3.36 22.11
CA ASN A 161 6.97 4.76 21.96
C ASN A 161 5.49 4.85 21.59
N ASN A 162 5.02 5.94 21.01
CA ASN A 162 3.60 6.17 20.77
C ASN A 162 3.07 5.33 19.60
N SER A 163 2.09 4.46 19.87
CA SER A 163 1.30 3.75 18.87
C SER A 163 -0.04 4.45 18.65
N HIS A 164 -0.47 4.56 17.40
CA HIS A 164 -1.73 5.14 17.02
C HIS A 164 -2.46 4.21 16.05
N LEU A 165 -3.74 3.94 16.32
CA LEU A 165 -4.61 3.25 15.39
C LEU A 165 -5.37 4.29 14.57
N ILE A 166 -5.13 4.34 13.27
CA ILE A 166 -5.84 5.21 12.32
C ILE A 166 -6.29 4.33 11.16
N GLU A 167 -7.54 3.93 11.20
CA GLU A 167 -8.16 3.06 10.23
C GLU A 167 -8.29 3.79 8.88
N SER A 168 -7.49 3.35 7.88
CA SER A 168 -7.46 3.90 6.53
C SER A 168 -6.98 5.37 6.41
N SER A 169 -6.81 5.82 5.19
CA SER A 169 -6.65 7.23 4.80
C SER A 169 -7.94 7.85 4.26
N GLY A 170 -9.05 7.11 4.36
CA GLY A 170 -10.35 7.54 3.86
C GLY A 170 -10.50 7.45 2.34
N ILE A 171 -11.69 7.82 1.86
CA ILE A 171 -12.05 7.98 0.46
C ILE A 171 -12.63 9.39 0.23
N ASN A 172 -12.72 9.82 -1.02
CA ASN A 172 -13.32 11.11 -1.37
C ASN A 172 -14.75 10.88 -1.87
N THR A 173 -15.69 10.99 -0.97
CA THR A 173 -17.09 10.67 -1.21
C THR A 173 -17.78 11.47 -2.33
N PRO A 174 -17.48 12.77 -2.56
CA PRO A 174 -18.11 13.52 -3.67
C PRO A 174 -17.76 13.01 -5.08
N ASP A 175 -16.74 12.17 -5.21
CA ASP A 175 -16.25 11.70 -6.52
C ASP A 175 -16.97 10.43 -7.00
N TYR A 176 -17.86 9.83 -6.16
CA TYR A 176 -18.51 8.56 -6.50
C TYR A 176 -19.94 8.76 -7.01
N PHE A 177 -20.30 7.99 -8.03
CA PHE A 177 -21.69 7.76 -8.40
C PHE A 177 -22.30 6.73 -7.47
N LEU A 178 -23.43 7.06 -6.86
CA LEU A 178 -24.14 6.14 -5.97
C LEU A 178 -24.98 5.16 -6.78
N LYS A 179 -25.16 3.97 -6.22
CA LYS A 179 -26.03 2.94 -6.80
C LYS A 179 -27.46 3.15 -6.27
N ASP A 180 -28.41 3.28 -7.19
CA ASP A 180 -29.82 3.48 -6.84
C ASP A 180 -30.59 2.16 -6.73
N GLU A 181 -30.33 1.19 -7.64
CA GLU A 181 -31.06 -0.05 -7.73
C GLU A 181 -30.14 -1.26 -8.03
N PHE A 182 -30.54 -2.45 -7.60
CA PHE A 182 -29.84 -3.67 -7.97
C PHE A 182 -30.16 -4.10 -9.40
N ASN A 183 -29.18 -4.71 -10.07
CA ASN A 183 -29.39 -5.25 -11.41
C ASN A 183 -30.25 -6.52 -11.36
N GLU A 184 -31.10 -6.73 -12.38
CA GLU A 184 -31.84 -8.01 -12.54
C GLU A 184 -30.86 -9.19 -12.66
N ASN A 185 -29.74 -9.01 -13.36
CA ASN A 185 -28.62 -9.92 -13.41
C ASN A 185 -27.55 -9.40 -12.43
N ILE A 186 -27.36 -10.12 -11.31
CA ILE A 186 -26.42 -9.74 -10.25
C ILE A 186 -24.99 -9.68 -10.78
N LYS A 187 -24.39 -8.52 -10.70
CA LYS A 187 -23.00 -8.26 -11.12
C LYS A 187 -22.08 -8.25 -9.92
N ILE A 188 -21.16 -9.21 -9.89
CA ILE A 188 -20.18 -9.36 -8.80
C ILE A 188 -18.81 -8.92 -9.32
N ILE A 189 -18.11 -8.07 -8.57
CA ILE A 189 -16.78 -7.62 -8.93
C ILE A 189 -15.74 -7.94 -7.85
N LEU A 190 -14.55 -8.38 -8.28
CA LEU A 190 -13.32 -8.29 -7.49
C LEU A 190 -12.43 -7.25 -8.13
N ALA A 191 -12.06 -6.23 -7.36
CA ALA A 191 -11.30 -5.09 -7.88
C ALA A 191 -10.03 -4.84 -7.05
N GLY A 192 -8.90 -4.66 -7.74
CA GLY A 192 -7.62 -4.36 -7.11
C GLY A 192 -6.42 -4.77 -7.97
N ARG A 193 -5.22 -4.57 -7.45
CA ARG A 193 -4.01 -5.06 -8.11
C ARG A 193 -4.05 -6.59 -8.22
N LEU A 194 -3.64 -7.13 -9.36
CA LEU A 194 -3.63 -8.57 -9.60
C LEU A 194 -2.45 -9.24 -8.87
N LEU A 195 -2.63 -9.47 -7.57
CA LEU A 195 -1.65 -10.10 -6.68
C LEU A 195 -2.16 -11.46 -6.20
N LYS A 196 -1.25 -12.41 -5.97
CA LYS A 196 -1.57 -13.79 -5.53
C LYS A 196 -2.29 -13.84 -4.17
N ASP A 197 -2.04 -12.88 -3.30
CA ASP A 197 -2.66 -12.76 -1.98
C ASP A 197 -4.03 -12.05 -2.00
N LYS A 198 -4.53 -11.67 -3.17
CA LYS A 198 -5.85 -11.05 -3.34
C LYS A 198 -7.01 -12.04 -3.53
N GLY A 199 -6.72 -13.35 -3.47
CA GLY A 199 -7.71 -14.40 -3.57
C GLY A 199 -8.32 -14.57 -4.97
N ILE A 200 -7.56 -14.19 -6.02
CA ILE A 200 -8.01 -14.28 -7.42
C ILE A 200 -8.31 -15.73 -7.81
N ASP A 201 -7.47 -16.67 -7.36
CA ASP A 201 -7.68 -18.11 -7.64
C ASP A 201 -8.99 -18.64 -7.04
N ASP A 202 -9.33 -18.19 -5.83
CA ASP A 202 -10.57 -18.60 -5.17
C ASP A 202 -11.79 -17.91 -5.81
N TYR A 203 -11.62 -16.66 -6.28
CA TYR A 203 -12.63 -15.97 -7.06
C TYR A 203 -12.91 -16.67 -8.40
N LEU A 204 -11.87 -17.13 -9.10
CA LEU A 204 -12.00 -17.93 -10.32
C LEU A 204 -12.72 -19.26 -10.07
N LYS A 205 -12.39 -19.98 -9.00
CA LYS A 205 -13.10 -21.21 -8.61
C LYS A 205 -14.58 -20.91 -8.35
N LEU A 206 -14.86 -19.80 -7.66
CA LEU A 206 -16.23 -19.38 -7.38
C LEU A 206 -16.99 -19.11 -8.67
N SER A 207 -16.44 -18.33 -9.61
CA SER A 207 -17.10 -18.01 -10.88
C SER A 207 -17.44 -19.26 -11.71
N LYS A 208 -16.54 -20.28 -11.73
CA LYS A 208 -16.77 -21.55 -12.41
C LYS A 208 -17.91 -22.37 -11.79
N ASN A 209 -18.02 -22.33 -10.45
CA ASN A 209 -19.02 -23.12 -9.73
C ASN A 209 -20.40 -22.45 -9.72
N PHE A 210 -20.45 -21.13 -9.84
CA PHE A 210 -21.69 -20.34 -9.84
C PHE A 210 -22.16 -19.92 -11.24
N ASN A 211 -21.76 -20.64 -12.29
CA ASN A 211 -22.20 -20.37 -13.67
C ASN A 211 -23.67 -20.74 -13.85
N LYS A 212 -24.57 -20.17 -13.06
CA LYS A 212 -26.02 -20.34 -13.12
C LYS A 212 -26.68 -18.97 -13.28
N GLN A 213 -27.84 -19.00 -13.88
CA GLN A 213 -28.71 -17.93 -14.31
C GLN A 213 -28.68 -16.72 -13.37
N ASN A 214 -28.55 -15.53 -13.95
CA ASN A 214 -28.63 -14.23 -13.31
C ASN A 214 -27.43 -13.79 -12.42
N VAL A 215 -26.24 -14.35 -12.60
CA VAL A 215 -25.01 -13.87 -11.93
C VAL A 215 -23.88 -13.71 -12.96
N THR A 216 -23.23 -12.58 -12.98
CA THR A 216 -22.06 -12.32 -13.82
C THR A 216 -20.88 -11.87 -12.97
N PHE A 217 -19.71 -12.48 -13.20
CA PHE A 217 -18.49 -12.19 -12.48
C PHE A 217 -17.57 -11.27 -13.29
N PHE A 218 -16.96 -10.29 -12.60
CA PHE A 218 -16.04 -9.33 -13.17
C PHE A 218 -14.76 -9.25 -12.34
N LEU A 219 -13.63 -9.16 -13.02
CA LEU A 219 -12.31 -8.90 -12.40
C LEU A 219 -11.74 -7.62 -12.96
N ALA A 220 -11.44 -6.67 -12.07
CA ALA A 220 -10.84 -5.39 -12.44
C ALA A 220 -9.48 -5.18 -11.78
N GLY A 221 -8.52 -4.71 -12.56
CA GLY A 221 -7.18 -4.37 -12.11
C GLY A 221 -6.09 -4.76 -13.09
N ASP A 222 -4.88 -4.31 -12.81
CA ASP A 222 -3.70 -4.57 -13.63
C ASP A 222 -2.64 -5.35 -12.85
N LEU A 223 -1.70 -5.95 -13.60
CA LEU A 223 -0.46 -6.50 -13.06
C LEU A 223 0.31 -5.41 -12.32
N ASP A 224 0.83 -5.74 -11.14
CA ASP A 224 1.69 -4.84 -10.37
C ASP A 224 3.15 -5.09 -10.72
N ILE A 225 3.57 -4.64 -11.91
CA ILE A 225 4.92 -4.86 -12.46
C ILE A 225 5.99 -4.45 -11.44
N GLY A 226 6.96 -5.34 -11.22
CA GLY A 226 8.01 -5.17 -10.21
C GLY A 226 7.60 -5.57 -8.78
N ASN A 227 6.39 -6.09 -8.58
CA ASN A 227 5.97 -6.69 -7.32
C ASN A 227 6.15 -8.22 -7.40
N PRO A 228 6.96 -8.85 -6.53
CA PRO A 228 7.18 -10.30 -6.57
C PRO A 228 5.92 -11.15 -6.34
N ASN A 229 4.86 -10.54 -5.79
CA ASN A 229 3.58 -11.20 -5.54
C ASN A 229 2.55 -10.95 -6.66
N SER A 230 2.92 -10.22 -7.72
CA SER A 230 2.05 -10.02 -8.89
C SER A 230 1.80 -11.33 -9.62
N LEU A 231 0.62 -11.44 -10.24
CA LEU A 231 0.41 -12.46 -11.26
C LEU A 231 1.40 -12.24 -12.42
N THR A 232 1.72 -13.32 -13.12
CA THR A 232 2.51 -13.26 -14.36
C THR A 232 1.62 -12.91 -15.56
N GLN A 233 2.24 -12.59 -16.68
CA GLN A 233 1.49 -12.34 -17.92
C GLN A 233 0.75 -13.60 -18.39
N GLU A 234 1.38 -14.78 -18.24
CA GLU A 234 0.76 -16.07 -18.60
C GLU A 234 -0.47 -16.37 -17.72
N GLU A 235 -0.38 -16.11 -16.40
CA GLU A 235 -1.51 -16.25 -15.48
C GLU A 235 -2.65 -15.29 -15.88
N LEU A 236 -2.34 -14.06 -16.29
CA LEU A 236 -3.34 -13.10 -16.75
C LEU A 236 -4.01 -13.53 -18.06
N GLU A 237 -3.24 -14.04 -19.04
CA GLU A 237 -3.83 -14.53 -20.28
C GLU A 237 -4.73 -15.75 -20.05
N ALA A 238 -4.37 -16.64 -19.12
CA ALA A 238 -5.23 -17.73 -18.70
C ALA A 238 -6.56 -17.23 -18.10
N ILE A 239 -6.52 -16.17 -17.30
CA ILE A 239 -7.72 -15.52 -16.73
C ILE A 239 -8.60 -14.92 -17.83
N LYS A 240 -8.01 -14.24 -18.81
CA LYS A 240 -8.76 -13.67 -19.95
C LYS A 240 -9.45 -14.71 -20.82
N ALA A 241 -8.89 -15.91 -20.89
CA ALA A 241 -9.47 -17.04 -21.63
C ALA A 241 -10.65 -17.73 -20.90
N GLU A 242 -10.89 -17.40 -19.62
CA GLU A 242 -11.97 -18.00 -18.84
C GLU A 242 -13.34 -17.40 -19.21
N SER A 243 -14.25 -18.26 -19.66
CA SER A 243 -15.61 -17.83 -20.04
C SER A 243 -16.52 -17.49 -18.86
N SER A 244 -16.16 -17.92 -17.65
CA SER A 244 -16.94 -17.69 -16.43
C SER A 244 -16.70 -16.33 -15.79
N LEU A 245 -15.73 -15.55 -16.31
CA LEU A 245 -15.26 -14.29 -15.73
C LEU A 245 -15.01 -13.25 -16.82
N ASN A 246 -15.46 -12.02 -16.59
CA ASN A 246 -15.18 -10.88 -17.46
C ASN A 246 -13.99 -10.08 -16.89
N TYR A 247 -12.85 -10.12 -17.56
CA TYR A 247 -11.70 -9.28 -17.20
C TYR A 247 -11.84 -7.90 -17.82
N LEU A 248 -11.73 -6.85 -16.98
CA LEU A 248 -11.97 -5.46 -17.38
C LEU A 248 -10.68 -4.64 -17.54
N GLY A 249 -9.53 -5.16 -17.07
CA GLY A 249 -8.35 -4.31 -16.93
C GLY A 249 -8.51 -3.28 -15.80
N TYR A 250 -7.75 -2.19 -15.89
CA TYR A 250 -7.90 -1.08 -14.95
C TYR A 250 -9.20 -0.33 -15.22
N ILE A 251 -9.99 -0.10 -14.18
CA ILE A 251 -11.18 0.75 -14.23
C ILE A 251 -11.10 1.86 -13.18
N ASP A 252 -11.79 2.96 -13.43
CA ASP A 252 -11.99 4.03 -12.46
C ASP A 252 -13.15 3.66 -11.53
N LEU A 253 -12.83 3.11 -10.36
CA LEU A 253 -13.85 2.67 -9.40
C LEU A 253 -14.79 3.78 -8.96
N GLN A 254 -14.35 5.04 -8.95
CA GLN A 254 -15.21 6.16 -8.59
C GLN A 254 -16.38 6.30 -9.56
N LYS A 255 -16.15 6.00 -10.84
CA LYS A 255 -17.14 6.13 -11.91
C LYS A 255 -17.91 4.83 -12.19
N GLU A 256 -17.29 3.68 -11.93
CA GLU A 256 -17.80 2.40 -12.42
C GLU A 256 -18.42 1.52 -11.32
N LEU A 257 -18.09 1.77 -10.04
CA LEU A 257 -18.45 0.84 -8.97
C LEU A 257 -19.96 0.69 -8.78
N HIS A 258 -20.75 1.75 -9.04
CA HIS A 258 -22.21 1.73 -8.99
C HIS A 258 -22.87 0.76 -9.99
N ASN A 259 -22.15 0.31 -11.02
CA ASN A 259 -22.64 -0.66 -12.00
C ASN A 259 -22.68 -2.10 -11.45
N TYR A 260 -22.08 -2.37 -10.28
CA TYR A 260 -21.97 -3.70 -9.68
C TYR A 260 -22.82 -3.79 -8.42
N ASP A 261 -23.29 -4.99 -8.10
CA ASP A 261 -24.19 -5.25 -6.96
C ASP A 261 -23.45 -5.76 -5.73
N LEU A 262 -22.34 -6.49 -5.95
CA LEU A 262 -21.52 -7.05 -4.88
C LEU A 262 -20.04 -6.86 -5.20
N LEU A 263 -19.26 -6.47 -4.16
CA LEU A 263 -17.81 -6.49 -4.22
C LEU A 263 -17.29 -7.64 -3.36
N PHE A 264 -16.45 -8.48 -3.93
CA PHE A 264 -15.72 -9.52 -3.20
C PHE A 264 -14.34 -9.01 -2.79
N SER A 265 -13.97 -9.27 -1.53
CA SER A 265 -12.64 -9.04 -0.99
C SER A 265 -12.15 -10.34 -0.35
N LEU A 266 -11.28 -11.06 -1.04
CA LEU A 266 -10.78 -12.38 -0.66
C LEU A 266 -9.29 -12.34 -0.26
N SER A 267 -8.78 -11.15 0.09
CA SER A 267 -7.38 -10.96 0.42
C SER A 267 -6.99 -11.69 1.72
N ASP A 268 -5.88 -12.39 1.69
CA ASP A 268 -5.30 -13.03 2.90
C ASP A 268 -4.91 -12.01 3.97
N HIS A 269 -4.43 -10.85 3.54
CA HIS A 269 -3.95 -9.78 4.42
C HIS A 269 -4.23 -8.40 3.82
N GLU A 270 -4.91 -7.58 4.59
CA GLU A 270 -5.11 -6.15 4.28
C GLU A 270 -4.74 -5.28 5.47
N GLY A 271 -4.14 -4.12 5.22
CA GLY A 271 -4.02 -3.09 6.24
C GLY A 271 -5.41 -2.52 6.55
N PHE A 272 -5.96 -1.81 5.57
CA PHE A 272 -7.36 -1.40 5.50
C PHE A 272 -7.74 -1.25 4.03
N SER A 273 -8.71 -2.01 3.56
CA SER A 273 -9.06 -2.03 2.14
C SER A 273 -9.82 -0.77 1.72
N ARG A 274 -9.19 0.05 0.89
CA ARG A 274 -9.83 1.24 0.34
C ARG A 274 -10.99 0.88 -0.58
N VAL A 275 -10.86 -0.18 -1.36
CA VAL A 275 -11.91 -0.65 -2.27
C VAL A 275 -13.17 -1.07 -1.51
N LEU A 276 -13.01 -1.66 -0.31
CA LEU A 276 -14.17 -1.98 0.55
C LEU A 276 -14.88 -0.70 1.03
N LEU A 277 -14.12 0.32 1.44
CA LEU A 277 -14.73 1.61 1.82
C LEU A 277 -15.49 2.24 0.65
N GLU A 278 -14.92 2.17 -0.55
CA GLU A 278 -15.53 2.66 -1.77
C GLU A 278 -16.85 1.94 -2.05
N ALA A 279 -16.85 0.61 -1.93
CA ALA A 279 -18.06 -0.20 -2.14
C ALA A 279 -19.12 0.00 -1.05
N MET A 280 -18.72 0.24 0.20
CA MET A 280 -19.66 0.53 1.29
C MET A 280 -20.30 1.91 1.16
N TYR A 281 -19.69 2.82 0.43
CA TYR A 281 -20.21 4.16 0.19
C TYR A 281 -21.18 4.20 -1.00
N VAL A 282 -20.93 3.42 -2.05
CA VAL A 282 -21.74 3.37 -3.28
C VAL A 282 -23.03 2.58 -3.07
#